data_c7618eee48967310a0831b71ece00681
#
_entry.id   c7618eee48967310a0831b71ece00681
#
_cell.length_a   1.000
_cell.length_b   1.000
_cell.length_c   1.000
_cell.angle_alpha   90.00
_cell.angle_beta   90.00
_cell.angle_gamma   90.00
#
_symmetry.space_group_name_H-M   'P 1'
#
loop_
_entity.id
_entity.type
_entity.pdbx_description
1 polymer ?
#
loop_
_entity_poly.entity_id
_entity_poly.type
_entity_poly.pdbx_seq_one_letter_code
_entity_poly.pdbx_strand_id
1 'polypeptide(L)'
;MSVVHLIHSYEMKAGVAVSPNTPVEHLFPLVEHIDMALVMTVEPGFGGQSLIPETIEKVSTLRKYVDERGIDLDIEVDGGINDKNVGLLTSAGANVIVAGSAIFKSKKPRAVIQAMKQSVNK
;
A
#
# COMPACT_ATOMS: atom_id res chain seq x y z
N MET A 1 -0.74 20.63 -4.59
CA MET A 1 -0.85 20.25 -6.02
C MET A 1 0.32 20.68 -6.87
N SER A 2 0.99 21.80 -6.52
CA SER A 2 2.14 22.26 -7.29
C SER A 2 3.28 21.24 -7.35
N VAL A 3 3.53 20.49 -6.27
CA VAL A 3 4.57 19.45 -6.24
C VAL A 3 4.22 18.29 -7.18
N VAL A 4 2.97 17.85 -7.18
CA VAL A 4 2.50 16.78 -8.07
C VAL A 4 2.63 17.22 -9.53
N HIS A 5 2.22 18.45 -9.86
CA HIS A 5 2.38 18.99 -11.19
C HIS A 5 3.85 19.09 -11.61
N LEU A 6 4.73 19.47 -10.67
CA LEU A 6 6.16 19.54 -10.93
C LEU A 6 6.72 18.14 -11.26
N ILE A 7 6.33 17.10 -10.49
CA ILE A 7 6.75 15.73 -10.74
C ILE A 7 6.29 15.29 -12.14
N HIS A 8 5.03 15.54 -12.49
CA HIS A 8 4.49 15.17 -13.79
C HIS A 8 5.15 15.93 -14.94
N SER A 9 5.59 17.17 -14.71
CA SER A 9 6.26 17.96 -15.75
C SER A 9 7.60 17.37 -16.17
N TYR A 10 8.20 16.50 -15.34
CA TYR A 10 9.40 15.74 -15.69
C TYR A 10 9.07 14.33 -16.22
N GLU A 11 7.83 14.09 -16.59
CA GLU A 11 7.34 12.81 -17.11
C GLU A 11 7.49 11.66 -16.10
N MET A 12 7.45 11.99 -14.82
CA MET A 12 7.51 11.04 -13.72
C MET A 12 6.13 10.75 -13.15
N LYS A 13 5.97 9.56 -12.56
CA LYS A 13 4.77 9.25 -11.79
C LYS A 13 4.87 9.85 -10.40
N ALA A 14 3.73 10.26 -9.85
CA ALA A 14 3.66 10.86 -8.53
C ALA A 14 2.89 9.96 -7.58
N GLY A 15 3.43 9.76 -6.37
CA GLY A 15 2.76 9.01 -5.31
C GLY A 15 2.70 9.81 -4.02
N VAL A 16 1.70 9.54 -3.20
CA VAL A 16 1.54 10.17 -1.89
C VAL A 16 1.38 9.08 -0.84
N ALA A 17 2.08 9.24 0.28
CA ALA A 17 2.04 8.29 1.39
C ALA A 17 1.23 8.86 2.57
N VAL A 18 0.49 8.00 3.25
CA VAL A 18 -0.18 8.35 4.51
C VAL A 18 0.26 7.41 5.61
N SER A 19 0.46 7.95 6.81
CA SER A 19 0.80 7.16 7.99
C SER A 19 -0.46 6.47 8.54
N PRO A 20 -0.30 5.48 9.46
CA PRO A 20 -1.45 4.83 10.06
C PRO A 20 -2.39 5.78 10.79
N ASN A 21 -1.88 6.91 11.28
CA ASN A 21 -2.67 7.89 12.02
C ASN A 21 -3.35 8.92 11.13
N THR A 22 -3.04 8.96 9.84
CA THR A 22 -3.64 9.92 8.91
C THR A 22 -4.87 9.31 8.26
N PRO A 23 -6.04 9.95 8.33
CA PRO A 23 -7.22 9.45 7.65
C PRO A 23 -7.01 9.38 6.14
N VAL A 24 -7.43 8.28 5.53
CA VAL A 24 -7.25 8.08 4.07
C VAL A 24 -8.08 9.08 3.26
N GLU A 25 -9.10 9.66 3.86
CA GLU A 25 -9.94 10.69 3.26
C GLU A 25 -9.14 11.92 2.85
N HIS A 26 -7.98 12.15 3.49
CA HIS A 26 -7.06 13.24 3.09
C HIS A 26 -6.52 13.04 1.67
N LEU A 27 -6.54 11.82 1.15
CA LEU A 27 -6.11 11.53 -0.22
C LEU A 27 -7.19 11.80 -1.25
N PHE A 28 -8.46 11.84 -0.86
CA PHE A 28 -9.58 11.92 -1.80
C PHE A 28 -9.47 13.08 -2.80
N PRO A 29 -9.10 14.31 -2.37
CA PRO A 29 -8.93 15.40 -3.33
C PRO A 29 -7.75 15.23 -4.29
N LEU A 30 -6.83 14.30 -3.99
CA LEU A 30 -5.59 14.13 -4.73
C LEU A 30 -5.63 12.95 -5.71
N VAL A 31 -6.56 11.99 -5.53
CA VAL A 31 -6.50 10.70 -6.24
C VAL A 31 -6.59 10.83 -7.76
N GLU A 32 -7.22 11.88 -8.28
CA GLU A 32 -7.29 12.13 -9.72
C GLU A 32 -5.97 12.62 -10.29
N HIS A 33 -5.05 13.07 -9.43
CA HIS A 33 -3.81 13.74 -9.84
C HIS A 33 -2.56 12.93 -9.54
N ILE A 34 -2.70 11.79 -8.83
CA ILE A 34 -1.56 10.94 -8.47
C ILE A 34 -1.68 9.59 -9.16
N ASP A 35 -0.55 8.89 -9.24
CA ASP A 35 -0.48 7.57 -9.88
C ASP A 35 -0.52 6.45 -8.85
N MET A 36 -0.12 6.74 -7.62
CA MET A 36 -0.01 5.76 -6.56
C MET A 36 -0.29 6.39 -5.20
N ALA A 37 -0.94 5.64 -4.32
CA ALA A 37 -1.08 5.98 -2.92
C ALA A 37 -0.42 4.89 -2.08
N LEU A 38 0.46 5.28 -1.16
CA LEU A 38 1.08 4.36 -0.22
C LEU A 38 0.37 4.48 1.13
N VAL A 39 -0.24 3.39 1.57
CA VAL A 39 -0.82 3.30 2.91
C VAL A 39 0.18 2.57 3.80
N MET A 40 0.77 3.30 4.74
CA MET A 40 1.68 2.71 5.71
C MET A 40 0.86 1.86 6.69
N THR A 41 1.29 0.62 6.89
CA THR A 41 0.59 -0.33 7.75
C THR A 41 1.29 -0.53 9.09
N VAL A 42 2.37 0.21 9.32
CA VAL A 42 3.08 0.35 10.60
C VAL A 42 3.50 1.81 10.75
N GLU A 43 3.92 2.20 11.96
CA GLU A 43 4.47 3.55 12.18
C GLU A 43 5.79 3.70 11.39
N PRO A 44 5.95 4.77 10.59
CA PRO A 44 7.18 4.98 9.81
C PRO A 44 8.43 5.11 10.69
N GLY A 45 9.56 4.63 10.19
CA GLY A 45 10.84 4.79 10.84
C GLY A 45 11.26 3.65 11.75
N PHE A 46 10.42 2.65 11.97
CA PHE A 46 10.74 1.51 12.82
C PHE A 46 10.62 0.22 12.03
N GLY A 47 11.68 -0.57 11.98
CA GLY A 47 11.65 -1.88 11.34
C GLY A 47 11.05 -2.96 12.25
N GLY A 48 10.59 -4.05 11.66
CA GLY A 48 10.16 -5.24 12.39
C GLY A 48 8.86 -5.11 13.17
N GLN A 49 8.05 -4.11 12.90
CA GLN A 49 6.76 -3.94 13.55
C GLN A 49 5.70 -4.88 12.97
N SER A 50 4.69 -5.20 13.78
CA SER A 50 3.53 -5.95 13.31
C SER A 50 2.56 -5.01 12.59
N LEU A 51 1.88 -5.56 11.57
CA LEU A 51 0.84 -4.85 10.84
C LEU A 51 -0.23 -4.31 11.81
N ILE A 52 -0.62 -3.06 11.60
CA ILE A 52 -1.71 -2.43 12.36
C ILE A 52 -3.04 -2.79 11.67
N PRO A 53 -3.91 -3.60 12.29
CA PRO A 53 -5.12 -4.11 11.61
C PRO A 53 -6.05 -3.03 11.07
N GLU A 54 -6.14 -1.89 11.72
CA GLU A 54 -7.00 -0.78 11.30
C GLU A 54 -6.61 -0.22 9.93
N THR A 55 -5.35 -0.40 9.52
CA THR A 55 -4.89 0.09 8.21
C THR A 55 -5.49 -0.69 7.05
N ILE A 56 -5.93 -1.92 7.28
CA ILE A 56 -6.62 -2.73 6.27
C ILE A 56 -7.90 -2.03 5.83
N GLU A 57 -8.65 -1.47 6.77
CA GLU A 57 -9.88 -0.72 6.45
C GLU A 57 -9.59 0.53 5.62
N LYS A 58 -8.45 1.18 5.85
CA LYS A 58 -8.03 2.34 5.06
C LYS A 58 -7.82 1.96 3.59
N VAL A 59 -7.19 0.82 3.35
CA VAL A 59 -6.99 0.32 2.00
C VAL A 59 -8.34 0.06 1.33
N SER A 60 -9.25 -0.60 2.04
CA SER A 60 -10.59 -0.92 1.53
C SER A 60 -11.37 0.35 1.20
N THR A 61 -11.33 1.35 2.09
CA THR A 61 -12.01 2.63 1.91
C THR A 61 -11.49 3.36 0.67
N LEU A 62 -10.17 3.39 0.51
CA LEU A 62 -9.55 4.07 -0.63
C LEU A 62 -9.86 3.36 -1.96
N ARG A 63 -9.75 2.03 -1.97
CA ARG A 63 -10.06 1.26 -3.18
C ARG A 63 -11.52 1.44 -3.60
N LYS A 64 -12.42 1.40 -2.67
CA LYS A 64 -13.84 1.61 -2.95
C LYS A 64 -14.08 3.00 -3.52
N TYR A 65 -13.46 4.02 -2.92
CA TYR A 65 -13.60 5.40 -3.37
C TYR A 65 -13.18 5.58 -4.84
N VAL A 66 -11.98 5.08 -5.20
CA VAL A 66 -11.47 5.26 -6.57
C VAL A 66 -12.20 4.38 -7.57
N ASP A 67 -12.59 3.16 -7.20
CA ASP A 67 -13.32 2.26 -8.08
C ASP A 67 -14.71 2.80 -8.41
N GLU A 68 -15.42 3.36 -7.44
CA GLU A 68 -16.73 3.96 -7.66
C GLU A 68 -16.68 5.15 -8.61
N ARG A 69 -15.52 5.79 -8.71
CA ARG A 69 -15.31 6.98 -9.56
C ARG A 69 -14.58 6.67 -10.86
N GLY A 70 -14.25 5.41 -11.11
CA GLY A 70 -13.52 5.00 -12.29
C GLY A 70 -12.10 5.54 -12.36
N ILE A 71 -11.48 5.80 -11.21
CA ILE A 71 -10.11 6.33 -11.14
C ILE A 71 -9.14 5.16 -11.09
N ASP A 72 -8.13 5.20 -11.97
CA ASP A 72 -7.07 4.20 -12.00
C ASP A 72 -5.96 4.62 -11.03
N LEU A 73 -5.82 3.90 -9.92
CA LEU A 73 -4.86 4.23 -8.87
C LEU A 73 -4.22 2.95 -8.34
N ASP A 74 -2.88 2.94 -8.31
CA ASP A 74 -2.15 1.89 -7.61
C ASP A 74 -2.18 2.17 -6.11
N ILE A 75 -2.57 1.16 -5.32
CA ILE A 75 -2.57 1.25 -3.87
C ILE A 75 -1.47 0.34 -3.33
N GLU A 76 -0.43 0.96 -2.79
CA GLU A 76 0.72 0.29 -2.22
C GLU A 76 0.58 0.22 -0.71
N VAL A 77 1.03 -0.87 -0.11
CA VAL A 77 1.10 -1.03 1.34
C VAL A 77 2.51 -1.42 1.75
N ASP A 78 2.95 -0.91 2.89
CA ASP A 78 4.31 -1.13 3.41
C ASP A 78 4.26 -1.19 4.92
N GLY A 79 4.77 -2.29 5.46
CA GLY A 79 4.97 -2.45 6.90
C GLY A 79 4.28 -3.67 7.50
N GLY A 80 5.06 -4.57 8.08
CA GLY A 80 4.55 -5.72 8.81
C GLY A 80 3.87 -6.78 7.97
N ILE A 81 4.12 -6.80 6.66
CA ILE A 81 3.45 -7.70 5.73
C ILE A 81 4.22 -9.02 5.62
N ASN A 82 3.49 -10.12 5.66
CA ASN A 82 4.05 -11.47 5.56
C ASN A 82 3.08 -12.39 4.80
N ASP A 83 3.44 -13.66 4.69
CA ASP A 83 2.63 -14.66 3.98
C ASP A 83 1.28 -14.93 4.64
N LYS A 84 1.12 -14.58 5.92
CA LYS A 84 -0.12 -14.82 6.66
C LYS A 84 -1.12 -13.69 6.50
N ASN A 85 -0.66 -12.45 6.29
CA ASN A 85 -1.55 -11.29 6.25
C ASN A 85 -1.65 -10.62 4.87
N VAL A 86 -0.77 -10.95 3.93
CA VAL A 86 -0.76 -10.31 2.60
C VAL A 86 -2.10 -10.48 1.88
N GLY A 87 -2.77 -11.63 2.03
CA GLY A 87 -4.07 -11.87 1.43
C GLY A 87 -5.16 -10.94 1.93
N LEU A 88 -5.08 -10.51 3.19
CA LEU A 88 -6.04 -9.56 3.75
C LEU A 88 -5.92 -8.20 3.06
N LEU A 89 -4.69 -7.79 2.78
CA LEU A 89 -4.42 -6.49 2.14
C LEU A 89 -4.81 -6.48 0.67
N THR A 90 -4.50 -7.55 -0.06
CA THR A 90 -4.88 -7.65 -1.47
C THR A 90 -6.38 -7.78 -1.64
N SER A 91 -7.05 -8.51 -0.74
CA SER A 91 -8.51 -8.60 -0.73
C SER A 91 -9.16 -7.26 -0.42
N ALA A 92 -8.50 -6.42 0.38
CA ALA A 92 -8.97 -5.06 0.66
C ALA A 92 -8.79 -4.11 -0.53
N GLY A 93 -7.89 -4.43 -1.47
CA GLY A 93 -7.70 -3.65 -2.68
C GLY A 93 -6.28 -3.16 -2.94
N ALA A 94 -5.29 -3.56 -2.13
CA ALA A 94 -3.90 -3.23 -2.40
C ALA A 94 -3.41 -4.05 -3.60
N ASN A 95 -2.70 -3.41 -4.52
CA ASN A 95 -2.14 -4.10 -5.68
C ASN A 95 -0.61 -3.98 -5.78
N VAL A 96 0.02 -3.23 -4.87
CA VAL A 96 1.48 -3.16 -4.77
C VAL A 96 1.85 -3.45 -3.32
N ILE A 97 2.67 -4.48 -3.11
CA ILE A 97 3.03 -4.95 -1.77
C ILE A 97 4.52 -4.77 -1.55
N VAL A 98 4.89 -4.12 -0.45
CA VAL A 98 6.28 -4.02 0.00
C VAL A 98 6.43 -4.88 1.24
N ALA A 99 7.35 -5.84 1.20
CA ALA A 99 7.59 -6.78 2.30
C ALA A 99 9.10 -6.99 2.45
N GLY A 100 9.71 -6.23 3.34
CA GLY A 100 11.15 -6.29 3.56
C GLY A 100 11.56 -7.30 4.63
N SER A 101 11.21 -7.02 5.89
CA SER A 101 11.68 -7.84 7.03
C SER A 101 11.26 -9.30 6.94
N ALA A 102 10.03 -9.59 6.52
CA ALA A 102 9.54 -10.96 6.41
C ALA A 102 10.38 -11.78 5.42
N ILE A 103 10.92 -11.14 4.39
CA ILE A 103 11.71 -11.79 3.36
C ILE A 103 13.18 -11.85 3.76
N PHE A 104 13.78 -10.70 4.11
CA PHE A 104 15.22 -10.62 4.39
C PHE A 104 15.63 -11.28 5.68
N LYS A 105 14.75 -11.34 6.68
CA LYS A 105 15.04 -12.04 7.95
C LYS A 105 14.71 -13.53 7.90
N SER A 106 14.09 -14.00 6.84
CA SER A 106 13.78 -15.41 6.66
C SER A 106 15.03 -16.19 6.26
N LYS A 107 15.10 -17.44 6.72
CA LYS A 107 16.14 -18.37 6.27
C LYS A 107 15.88 -18.88 4.86
N LYS A 108 14.66 -18.73 4.35
CA LYS A 108 14.25 -19.18 3.01
C LYS A 108 13.46 -18.07 2.29
N PRO A 109 14.14 -17.00 1.85
CA PRO A 109 13.43 -15.84 1.25
C PRO A 109 12.56 -16.20 0.04
N ARG A 110 13.02 -17.10 -0.82
CA ARG A 110 12.26 -17.52 -1.99
C ARG A 110 10.96 -18.21 -1.62
N ALA A 111 11.01 -19.06 -0.59
CA ALA A 111 9.83 -19.77 -0.11
C ALA A 111 8.78 -18.78 0.44
N VAL A 112 9.23 -17.75 1.17
CA VAL A 112 8.34 -16.71 1.69
C VAL A 112 7.67 -15.95 0.55
N ILE A 113 8.45 -15.53 -0.46
CA ILE A 113 7.90 -14.81 -1.61
C ILE A 113 6.86 -15.66 -2.34
N GLN A 114 7.14 -16.95 -2.56
CA GLN A 114 6.20 -17.85 -3.22
C GLN A 114 4.92 -18.03 -2.39
N ALA A 115 5.06 -18.19 -1.07
CA ALA A 115 3.90 -18.30 -0.19
C ALA A 115 3.02 -17.06 -0.24
N MET A 116 3.63 -15.86 -0.27
CA MET A 116 2.90 -14.60 -0.41
C MET A 116 2.16 -14.52 -1.74
N LYS A 117 2.82 -14.89 -2.84
CA LYS A 117 2.19 -14.90 -4.16
C LYS A 117 1.02 -15.88 -4.24
N GLN A 118 1.15 -17.04 -3.63
CA GLN A 118 0.06 -18.03 -3.59
C GLN A 118 -1.11 -17.53 -2.77
N SER A 119 -0.84 -16.81 -1.67
CA SER A 119 -1.89 -16.26 -0.81
C SER A 119 -2.76 -15.23 -1.53
N VAL A 120 -2.18 -14.45 -2.45
CA VAL A 120 -2.94 -13.44 -3.18
C VAL A 120 -3.65 -13.99 -4.42
N ASN A 121 -3.28 -15.18 -4.86
CA ASN A 121 -3.87 -15.81 -6.05
C ASN A 121 -5.02 -16.77 -5.71
N LYS A 122 -5.43 -16.80 -4.46
CA LYS A 122 -6.54 -17.67 -4.02
C LYS A 122 -7.91 -17.03 -4.18
#